data_00d6d8fe710ba6bd15fac838cb8cf7db
#
_entry.id   00d6d8fe710ba6bd15fac838cb8cf7db
#
_cell.length_a   1.000
_cell.length_b   1.000
_cell.length_c   1.000
_cell.angle_alpha   90.00
_cell.angle_beta   90.00
_cell.angle_gamma   90.00
#
_symmetry.space_group_name_H-M   'P 1'
#
loop_
_entity.id
_entity.type
_entity.pdbx_description
1 polymer ?
#
loop_
_entity_poly.entity_id
_entity_poly.type
_entity_poly.pdbx_seq_one_letter_code
_entity_poly.pdbx_strand_id
1 'polypeptide(L)'
;MKKRQLRRNKNKFKIVFFTLAGLIILFGVGMFIFHIKGTTTDSKNKNTKTSLVAASSKKTSSGKPVIYPTIYITGSSGGLKPPDTIVQKILPIKNMAADKSLGMISNVANNYELTVEGEISKDNQYPLIEFGTGKGTGSGELYSLGLQKAISYLTERYDIPWVNMVGYSSGGTGAIYYMIDTVDNPHFPPVNKFVSLDGEYNEGTKLQYGESLASVLANGPWVKTKMYQYIEDNYEKISSKTEMMFLEGDFDTENQTDSAIPWADSFSVYHLIKKNGNEVTATLYPTKTSHAHATQNSTAIKYIKNFIYNTP
;
A
#
# COMPACT_ATOMS: atom_id res chain seq x y z
N MET A 1 -62.74 28.01 -22.50
CA MET A 1 -61.83 28.24 -21.36
C MET A 1 -61.93 27.10 -20.37
N LYS A 2 -60.98 26.15 -20.36
CA LYS A 2 -60.94 25.02 -19.41
C LYS A 2 -59.66 25.10 -18.59
N LYS A 3 -59.78 25.41 -17.28
CA LYS A 3 -58.69 25.38 -16.31
C LYS A 3 -58.28 23.93 -16.03
N ARG A 4 -57.03 23.55 -16.32
CA ARG A 4 -56.40 22.29 -15.87
C ARG A 4 -55.79 22.50 -14.48
N GLN A 5 -56.34 21.81 -13.49
CA GLN A 5 -55.78 21.70 -12.15
C GLN A 5 -54.59 20.71 -12.17
N LEU A 6 -53.42 21.19 -11.77
CA LEU A 6 -52.26 20.37 -11.49
C LEU A 6 -52.37 19.76 -10.08
N ARG A 7 -52.54 18.46 -10.00
CA ARG A 7 -52.45 17.69 -8.73
C ARG A 7 -50.98 17.57 -8.33
N ARG A 8 -50.63 18.15 -7.21
CA ARG A 8 -49.36 18.00 -6.52
C ARG A 8 -49.38 16.69 -5.71
N ASN A 9 -48.67 15.67 -6.11
CA ASN A 9 -48.42 14.45 -5.33
C ASN A 9 -47.36 14.77 -4.26
N LYS A 10 -47.76 14.77 -2.98
CA LYS A 10 -46.86 14.81 -1.83
C LYS A 10 -46.56 13.37 -1.41
N ASN A 11 -45.40 12.87 -1.78
CA ASN A 11 -44.88 11.63 -1.19
C ASN A 11 -44.32 11.93 0.20
N LYS A 12 -44.94 11.38 1.21
CA LYS A 12 -44.48 11.41 2.60
C LYS A 12 -43.39 10.33 2.76
N PHE A 13 -42.19 10.74 2.98
CA PHE A 13 -41.13 9.86 3.50
C PHE A 13 -41.45 9.52 4.96
N LYS A 14 -41.69 8.25 5.24
CA LYS A 14 -41.72 7.71 6.60
C LYS A 14 -40.29 7.40 7.02
N ILE A 15 -39.78 8.15 8.01
CA ILE A 15 -38.55 7.84 8.73
C ILE A 15 -38.91 6.76 9.76
N VAL A 16 -38.31 5.58 9.62
CA VAL A 16 -38.39 4.50 10.61
C VAL A 16 -37.16 4.58 11.49
N PHE A 17 -37.35 5.02 12.75
CA PHE A 17 -36.32 4.92 13.79
C PHE A 17 -36.31 3.48 14.32
N PHE A 18 -35.21 2.77 14.18
CA PHE A 18 -34.93 1.57 14.95
C PHE A 18 -34.08 1.94 16.16
N THR A 19 -34.72 1.91 17.34
CA THR A 19 -34.03 1.89 18.63
C THR A 19 -33.58 0.45 18.90
N LEU A 20 -32.27 0.22 18.91
CA LEU A 20 -31.68 -1.06 19.40
C LEU A 20 -31.23 -0.82 20.85
N ALA A 21 -31.91 -1.44 21.79
CA ALA A 21 -31.55 -1.49 23.19
C ALA A 21 -30.34 -2.38 23.40
N GLY A 22 -29.48 -1.95 24.33
CA GLY A 22 -28.19 -2.59 24.58
C GLY A 22 -28.27 -3.98 25.22
N LEU A 23 -27.25 -4.75 24.93
CA LEU A 23 -26.88 -5.92 25.71
C LEU A 23 -25.42 -5.73 26.16
N ILE A 24 -25.26 -5.44 27.47
CA ILE A 24 -23.97 -5.39 28.16
C ILE A 24 -23.60 -6.84 28.51
N ILE A 25 -22.54 -7.36 27.92
CA ILE A 25 -21.91 -8.59 28.38
C ILE A 25 -20.61 -8.22 29.06
N LEU A 26 -20.60 -8.31 30.38
CA LEU A 26 -19.43 -8.27 31.26
C LEU A 26 -18.61 -9.54 31.07
N PHE A 27 -17.40 -9.45 30.50
CA PHE A 27 -16.39 -10.49 30.65
C PHE A 27 -15.30 -10.00 31.62
N GLY A 28 -15.15 -10.78 32.69
CA GLY A 28 -14.23 -10.52 33.77
C GLY A 28 -12.77 -10.59 33.35
N VAL A 29 -12.01 -9.61 33.84
CA VAL A 29 -10.55 -9.53 33.74
C VAL A 29 -9.96 -10.43 34.81
N GLY A 30 -9.33 -11.53 34.41
CA GLY A 30 -8.46 -12.34 35.27
C GLY A 30 -7.05 -11.76 35.27
N MET A 31 -6.69 -11.01 36.32
CA MET A 31 -5.31 -10.65 36.62
C MET A 31 -4.49 -11.84 37.09
N PHE A 32 -3.50 -12.27 36.29
CA PHE A 32 -2.42 -13.11 36.82
C PHE A 32 -1.21 -12.23 37.13
N ILE A 33 -0.96 -12.02 38.43
CA ILE A 33 0.25 -11.37 38.95
C ILE A 33 1.30 -12.44 39.18
N PHE A 34 2.37 -12.45 38.39
CA PHE A 34 3.57 -13.22 38.70
C PHE A 34 4.56 -12.35 39.51
N HIS A 35 4.78 -12.73 40.76
CA HIS A 35 5.85 -12.21 41.61
C HIS A 35 7.16 -12.92 41.26
N ILE A 36 8.14 -12.18 40.73
CA ILE A 36 9.53 -12.66 40.68
C ILE A 36 10.32 -11.87 41.71
N LYS A 37 10.82 -12.56 42.74
CA LYS A 37 11.74 -12.06 43.76
C LYS A 37 13.09 -11.74 43.12
N GLY A 38 13.55 -10.50 43.30
CA GLY A 38 14.89 -10.09 42.96
C GLY A 38 15.94 -10.66 43.91
N THR A 39 17.05 -11.05 43.35
CA THR A 39 18.32 -11.22 44.10
C THR A 39 19.34 -10.31 43.44
N THR A 40 19.74 -9.28 44.20
CA THR A 40 20.87 -8.40 43.93
C THR A 40 22.18 -9.14 44.24
N THR A 41 23.10 -9.10 43.28
CA THR A 41 24.54 -9.29 43.58
C THR A 41 25.34 -8.31 42.73
N ASP A 42 26.01 -7.39 43.45
CA ASP A 42 27.07 -6.53 42.96
C ASP A 42 28.26 -7.33 42.45
N SER A 43 28.81 -7.01 41.32
CA SER A 43 30.24 -7.21 41.05
C SER A 43 30.77 -6.28 39.96
N LYS A 44 31.89 -5.71 40.30
CA LYS A 44 32.66 -4.67 39.64
C LYS A 44 33.21 -5.03 38.25
N ASN A 45 33.08 -4.06 37.37
CA ASN A 45 34.09 -3.51 36.46
C ASN A 45 35.16 -4.43 35.84
N LYS A 46 35.08 -4.60 34.52
CA LYS A 46 36.27 -4.63 33.63
C LYS A 46 35.90 -4.28 32.18
N ASN A 47 36.51 -3.18 31.72
CA ASN A 47 36.51 -2.80 30.28
C ASN A 47 37.11 -3.92 29.45
N THR A 48 36.31 -4.44 28.50
CA THR A 48 36.83 -5.21 27.38
C THR A 48 36.08 -4.74 26.13
N LYS A 49 36.81 -4.06 25.25
CA LYS A 49 36.37 -3.76 23.89
C LYS A 49 36.13 -5.10 23.18
N THR A 50 34.88 -5.48 23.02
CA THR A 50 34.50 -6.61 22.17
C THR A 50 34.03 -6.02 20.86
N SER A 51 34.84 -6.18 19.83
CA SER A 51 34.47 -5.96 18.43
C SER A 51 33.26 -6.86 18.12
N LEU A 52 32.12 -6.27 17.82
CA LEU A 52 30.98 -6.97 17.26
C LEU A 52 31.34 -7.50 15.87
N VAL A 53 31.79 -8.74 15.83
CA VAL A 53 31.81 -9.52 14.59
C VAL A 53 30.32 -9.77 14.25
N ALA A 54 29.84 -9.11 13.18
CA ALA A 54 28.56 -9.40 12.61
C ALA A 54 28.51 -10.91 12.28
N ALA A 55 27.73 -11.64 13.04
CA ALA A 55 27.38 -13.02 12.73
C ALA A 55 26.56 -13.00 11.43
N SER A 56 27.25 -13.22 10.31
CA SER A 56 26.63 -13.59 9.04
C SER A 56 25.87 -14.89 9.29
N SER A 57 24.58 -14.81 9.54
CA SER A 57 23.73 -16.00 9.50
C SER A 57 23.74 -16.50 8.07
N LYS A 58 24.47 -17.60 7.83
CA LYS A 58 24.34 -18.40 6.61
C LYS A 58 22.88 -18.81 6.50
N LYS A 59 22.08 -18.09 5.70
CA LYS A 59 20.75 -18.50 5.29
C LYS A 59 20.95 -19.82 4.53
N THR A 60 20.51 -20.93 5.11
CA THR A 60 20.43 -22.20 4.38
C THR A 60 19.52 -21.98 3.21
N SER A 61 20.03 -22.08 1.98
CA SER A 61 19.20 -21.95 0.78
C SER A 61 18.15 -23.04 0.83
N SER A 62 16.88 -22.68 0.67
CA SER A 62 15.76 -23.63 0.67
C SER A 62 15.79 -24.59 -0.54
N GLY A 63 16.75 -24.43 -1.44
CA GLY A 63 16.81 -25.12 -2.74
C GLY A 63 15.81 -24.57 -3.76
N LYS A 64 15.04 -23.54 -3.41
CA LYS A 64 14.13 -22.85 -4.32
C LYS A 64 14.88 -21.84 -5.20
N PRO A 65 14.40 -21.60 -6.44
CA PRO A 65 14.91 -20.51 -7.26
C PRO A 65 14.79 -19.16 -6.55
N VAL A 66 15.82 -18.31 -6.66
CA VAL A 66 15.80 -16.95 -6.10
C VAL A 66 15.24 -15.99 -7.13
N ILE A 67 14.23 -15.20 -6.72
CA ILE A 67 13.63 -14.15 -7.56
C ILE A 67 13.52 -12.82 -6.79
N TYR A 68 13.44 -11.72 -7.54
CA TYR A 68 13.31 -10.35 -7.06
C TYR A 68 12.10 -9.69 -7.76
N PRO A 69 10.86 -10.04 -7.40
CA PRO A 69 9.69 -9.63 -8.15
C PRO A 69 9.37 -8.15 -7.96
N THR A 70 8.79 -7.55 -9.01
CA THR A 70 8.05 -6.29 -8.91
C THR A 70 6.56 -6.57 -9.04
N ILE A 71 5.77 -6.20 -8.03
CA ILE A 71 4.33 -6.41 -7.98
C ILE A 71 3.61 -5.11 -8.33
N TYR A 72 2.85 -5.13 -9.42
CA TYR A 72 2.03 -4.02 -9.90
C TYR A 72 0.59 -4.22 -9.42
N ILE A 73 0.12 -3.34 -8.54
CA ILE A 73 -1.13 -3.50 -7.77
C ILE A 73 -2.19 -2.59 -8.36
N THR A 74 -3.34 -3.16 -8.68
CA THR A 74 -4.51 -2.44 -9.22
C THR A 74 -5.13 -1.46 -8.23
N GLY A 75 -5.93 -0.51 -8.74
CA GLY A 75 -6.83 0.33 -7.95
C GLY A 75 -8.14 -0.37 -7.57
N SER A 76 -9.06 0.38 -6.95
CA SER A 76 -10.34 -0.10 -6.41
C SER A 76 -11.13 -0.96 -7.40
N SER A 77 -11.53 -2.16 -6.95
CA SER A 77 -12.32 -3.12 -7.73
C SER A 77 -11.71 -3.49 -9.07
N GLY A 78 -10.39 -3.28 -9.22
CA GLY A 78 -9.68 -3.50 -10.48
C GLY A 78 -9.20 -4.93 -10.65
N GLY A 79 -9.40 -5.48 -11.87
CA GLY A 79 -8.71 -6.68 -12.30
C GLY A 79 -7.27 -6.39 -12.74
N LEU A 80 -6.74 -7.20 -13.67
CA LEU A 80 -5.35 -7.07 -14.13
C LEU A 80 -5.11 -5.98 -15.18
N LYS A 81 -6.15 -5.39 -15.77
CA LYS A 81 -5.98 -4.41 -16.86
C LYS A 81 -5.15 -3.17 -16.48
N PRO A 82 -5.34 -2.51 -15.33
CA PRO A 82 -4.50 -1.37 -14.95
C PRO A 82 -3.03 -1.74 -14.76
N PRO A 83 -2.64 -2.76 -13.98
CA PRO A 83 -1.25 -3.18 -13.85
C PRO A 83 -0.66 -3.68 -15.17
N ASP A 84 -1.41 -4.43 -16.00
CA ASP A 84 -0.98 -4.89 -17.33
C ASP A 84 -0.60 -3.69 -18.22
N THR A 85 -1.39 -2.61 -18.19
CA THR A 85 -1.08 -1.40 -18.96
C THR A 85 0.27 -0.78 -18.55
N ILE A 86 0.59 -0.77 -17.26
CA ILE A 86 1.89 -0.30 -16.76
C ILE A 86 3.00 -1.23 -17.22
N VAL A 87 2.84 -2.54 -17.00
CA VAL A 87 3.84 -3.56 -17.34
C VAL A 87 4.21 -3.54 -18.82
N GLN A 88 3.21 -3.49 -19.71
CA GLN A 88 3.43 -3.40 -21.16
C GLN A 88 4.22 -2.17 -21.58
N LYS A 89 4.05 -1.04 -20.89
CA LYS A 89 4.75 0.22 -21.19
C LYS A 89 6.16 0.27 -20.59
N ILE A 90 6.39 -0.43 -19.49
CA ILE A 90 7.71 -0.53 -18.86
C ILE A 90 8.63 -1.45 -19.64
N LEU A 91 8.12 -2.55 -20.18
CA LEU A 91 8.89 -3.50 -20.97
C LEU A 91 9.26 -2.92 -22.36
N PRO A 92 10.41 -3.30 -22.92
CA PRO A 92 11.51 -4.06 -22.28
C PRO A 92 12.33 -3.19 -21.32
N ILE A 93 12.95 -3.84 -20.32
CA ILE A 93 13.87 -3.20 -19.40
C ILE A 93 15.30 -3.46 -19.88
N LYS A 94 16.07 -2.39 -20.10
CA LYS A 94 17.44 -2.50 -20.61
C LYS A 94 18.32 -3.28 -19.63
N ASN A 95 19.08 -4.24 -20.15
CA ASN A 95 20.00 -5.07 -19.39
C ASN A 95 19.38 -5.98 -18.32
N MET A 96 18.08 -6.21 -18.37
CA MET A 96 17.38 -7.13 -17.48
C MET A 96 16.55 -8.13 -18.30
N ALA A 97 16.72 -9.42 -18.01
CA ALA A 97 15.82 -10.46 -18.49
C ALA A 97 14.55 -10.43 -17.62
N ALA A 98 13.72 -9.38 -17.82
CA ALA A 98 12.49 -9.20 -17.12
C ALA A 98 11.32 -9.33 -18.11
N ASP A 99 10.30 -10.07 -17.73
CA ASP A 99 9.08 -10.23 -18.52
C ASP A 99 7.84 -10.14 -17.63
N LYS A 100 6.68 -9.99 -18.26
CA LYS A 100 5.38 -10.21 -17.64
C LYS A 100 5.28 -11.72 -17.34
N SER A 101 5.17 -12.06 -16.06
CA SER A 101 5.24 -13.46 -15.64
C SER A 101 3.89 -13.97 -15.14
N LEU A 102 3.35 -13.34 -14.09
CA LEU A 102 2.11 -13.78 -13.46
C LEU A 102 1.07 -12.66 -13.42
N GLY A 103 -0.17 -13.04 -13.70
CA GLY A 103 -1.37 -12.32 -13.30
C GLY A 103 -2.01 -13.03 -12.11
N MET A 104 -2.26 -12.32 -11.01
CA MET A 104 -2.84 -12.86 -9.78
C MET A 104 -4.06 -12.04 -9.39
N ILE A 105 -5.21 -12.69 -9.18
CA ILE A 105 -6.44 -12.04 -8.72
C ILE A 105 -6.84 -12.65 -7.38
N SER A 106 -6.94 -11.81 -6.34
CA SER A 106 -7.45 -12.21 -5.03
C SER A 106 -8.95 -11.97 -4.95
N ASN A 107 -9.71 -13.01 -4.69
CA ASN A 107 -11.16 -12.93 -4.52
C ASN A 107 -11.52 -12.77 -3.04
N VAL A 108 -11.76 -11.53 -2.62
CA VAL A 108 -12.13 -11.19 -1.22
C VAL A 108 -13.40 -11.92 -0.79
N ALA A 109 -14.40 -12.04 -1.66
CA ALA A 109 -15.66 -12.71 -1.35
C ALA A 109 -15.50 -14.22 -1.12
N ASN A 110 -14.41 -14.82 -1.59
CA ASN A 110 -14.07 -16.23 -1.41
C ASN A 110 -12.77 -16.39 -0.58
N ASN A 111 -12.72 -15.75 0.59
CA ASN A 111 -11.61 -15.85 1.55
C ASN A 111 -10.24 -15.64 0.91
N TYR A 112 -10.13 -14.64 0.02
CA TYR A 112 -8.89 -14.27 -0.70
C TYR A 112 -8.31 -15.40 -1.56
N GLU A 113 -9.13 -16.33 -2.02
CA GLU A 113 -8.71 -17.35 -2.99
C GLU A 113 -8.07 -16.68 -4.21
N LEU A 114 -6.93 -17.23 -4.64
CA LEU A 114 -6.16 -16.70 -5.76
C LEU A 114 -6.50 -17.41 -7.05
N THR A 115 -6.82 -16.63 -8.08
CA THR A 115 -6.70 -17.06 -9.47
C THR A 115 -5.33 -16.63 -9.97
N VAL A 116 -4.54 -17.57 -10.49
CA VAL A 116 -3.17 -17.31 -10.98
C VAL A 116 -3.09 -17.70 -12.45
N GLU A 117 -2.61 -16.79 -13.28
CA GLU A 117 -2.39 -16.95 -14.71
C GLU A 117 -0.93 -16.72 -15.06
N GLY A 118 -0.40 -17.49 -16.03
CA GLY A 118 0.99 -17.37 -16.46
C GLY A 118 1.97 -18.21 -15.62
N GLU A 119 3.26 -18.00 -15.86
CA GLU A 119 4.35 -18.69 -15.17
C GLU A 119 5.59 -17.81 -15.10
N ILE A 120 6.46 -18.07 -14.12
CA ILE A 120 7.80 -17.46 -14.07
C ILE A 120 8.78 -18.41 -14.76
N SER A 121 9.37 -17.95 -15.86
CA SER A 121 10.38 -18.74 -16.58
C SER A 121 11.62 -18.99 -15.70
N LYS A 122 12.29 -20.14 -15.88
CA LYS A 122 13.41 -20.57 -15.01
C LYS A 122 14.55 -19.55 -14.91
N ASP A 123 14.77 -18.79 -15.99
CA ASP A 123 15.87 -17.84 -16.10
C ASP A 123 15.45 -16.41 -15.71
N ASN A 124 14.19 -16.19 -15.39
CA ASN A 124 13.67 -14.88 -15.00
C ASN A 124 13.84 -14.63 -13.50
N GLN A 125 14.87 -13.91 -13.13
CA GLN A 125 15.11 -13.48 -11.74
C GLN A 125 14.33 -12.22 -11.35
N TYR A 126 13.77 -11.48 -12.30
CA TYR A 126 13.09 -10.19 -12.08
C TYR A 126 11.67 -10.22 -12.66
N PRO A 127 10.81 -11.13 -12.22
CA PRO A 127 9.48 -11.26 -12.77
C PRO A 127 8.61 -10.02 -12.47
N LEU A 128 7.85 -9.58 -13.48
CA LEU A 128 6.83 -8.56 -13.31
C LEU A 128 5.50 -9.28 -13.05
N ILE A 129 4.92 -9.02 -11.89
CA ILE A 129 3.71 -9.67 -11.40
C ILE A 129 2.58 -8.64 -11.34
N GLU A 130 1.47 -8.94 -11.95
CA GLU A 130 0.26 -8.13 -11.91
C GLU A 130 -0.65 -8.66 -10.81
N PHE A 131 -1.07 -7.77 -9.91
CA PHE A 131 -1.99 -8.12 -8.83
C PHE A 131 -3.30 -7.33 -8.97
N GLY A 132 -4.40 -8.08 -9.08
CA GLY A 132 -5.76 -7.57 -9.11
C GLY A 132 -6.57 -8.06 -7.93
N THR A 133 -7.72 -7.41 -7.72
CA THR A 133 -8.71 -7.80 -6.72
C THR A 133 -10.07 -8.01 -7.37
N GLY A 134 -10.95 -8.76 -6.72
CA GLY A 134 -12.32 -8.91 -7.14
C GLY A 134 -13.12 -7.61 -6.98
N LYS A 135 -14.31 -7.58 -7.58
CA LYS A 135 -15.24 -6.44 -7.44
C LYS A 135 -15.56 -6.17 -5.97
N GLY A 136 -15.69 -4.89 -5.61
CA GLY A 136 -16.04 -4.45 -4.25
C GLY A 136 -14.87 -4.30 -3.30
N THR A 137 -13.63 -4.55 -3.75
CA THR A 137 -12.43 -4.33 -2.93
C THR A 137 -11.96 -2.89 -3.07
N GLY A 138 -11.95 -2.14 -1.98
CA GLY A 138 -11.55 -0.74 -1.94
C GLY A 138 -10.81 -0.33 -0.67
N SER A 139 -10.74 -1.18 0.37
CA SER A 139 -10.04 -0.86 1.60
C SER A 139 -8.60 -1.38 1.61
N GLY A 140 -7.68 -0.61 2.21
CA GLY A 140 -6.27 -0.99 2.35
C GLY A 140 -6.08 -2.33 3.06
N GLU A 141 -6.91 -2.64 4.07
CA GLU A 141 -6.91 -3.92 4.79
C GLU A 141 -7.18 -5.10 3.86
N LEU A 142 -8.24 -5.03 3.04
CA LEU A 142 -8.61 -6.09 2.10
C LEU A 142 -7.52 -6.31 1.04
N TYR A 143 -6.87 -5.21 0.58
CA TYR A 143 -5.72 -5.31 -0.32
C TYR A 143 -4.52 -5.96 0.36
N SER A 144 -4.19 -5.56 1.59
CA SER A 144 -3.09 -6.15 2.38
C SER A 144 -3.26 -7.65 2.54
N LEU A 145 -4.45 -8.11 2.93
CA LEU A 145 -4.75 -9.54 3.07
C LEU A 145 -4.64 -10.30 1.74
N GLY A 146 -5.12 -9.70 0.64
CA GLY A 146 -4.96 -10.27 -0.69
C GLY A 146 -3.50 -10.37 -1.13
N LEU A 147 -2.70 -9.33 -0.88
CA LEU A 147 -1.25 -9.31 -1.16
C LEU A 147 -0.52 -10.36 -0.33
N GLN A 148 -0.88 -10.53 0.95
CA GLN A 148 -0.32 -11.59 1.81
C GLN A 148 -0.58 -12.98 1.21
N LYS A 149 -1.77 -13.24 0.68
CA LYS A 149 -2.07 -14.51 -0.03
C LYS A 149 -1.22 -14.67 -1.28
N ALA A 150 -1.12 -13.63 -2.11
CA ALA A 150 -0.31 -13.65 -3.32
C ALA A 150 1.18 -13.89 -3.03
N ILE A 151 1.72 -13.19 -2.03
CA ILE A 151 3.12 -13.33 -1.64
C ILE A 151 3.38 -14.68 -0.96
N SER A 152 2.45 -15.21 -0.15
CA SER A 152 2.55 -16.58 0.37
C SER A 152 2.64 -17.61 -0.75
N TYR A 153 1.81 -17.48 -1.79
CA TYR A 153 1.88 -18.35 -2.98
C TYR A 153 3.27 -18.32 -3.63
N LEU A 154 3.90 -17.15 -3.69
CA LEU A 154 5.24 -16.98 -4.26
C LEU A 154 6.32 -17.56 -3.35
N THR A 155 6.29 -17.26 -2.03
CA THR A 155 7.30 -17.71 -1.06
C THR A 155 7.26 -19.23 -0.81
N GLU A 156 6.15 -19.88 -1.08
CA GLU A 156 6.08 -21.35 -1.11
C GLU A 156 6.91 -21.96 -2.25
N ARG A 157 7.13 -21.23 -3.34
CA ARG A 157 7.77 -21.72 -4.60
C ARG A 157 9.16 -21.14 -4.84
N TYR A 158 9.42 -19.94 -4.32
CA TYR A 158 10.65 -19.19 -4.59
C TYR A 158 11.27 -18.66 -3.29
N ASP A 159 12.57 -18.47 -3.29
CA ASP A 159 13.28 -17.64 -2.32
C ASP A 159 13.20 -16.19 -2.77
N ILE A 160 12.62 -15.33 -1.93
CA ILE A 160 12.37 -13.92 -2.25
C ILE A 160 13.05 -13.05 -1.19
N PRO A 161 14.25 -12.54 -1.44
CA PRO A 161 14.94 -11.70 -0.46
C PRO A 161 14.24 -10.37 -0.19
N TRP A 162 13.57 -9.82 -1.21
CA TRP A 162 12.77 -8.60 -1.16
C TRP A 162 11.84 -8.52 -2.39
N VAL A 163 10.83 -7.65 -2.30
CA VAL A 163 9.94 -7.31 -3.41
C VAL A 163 9.98 -5.81 -3.69
N ASN A 164 9.71 -5.40 -4.93
CA ASN A 164 9.28 -4.03 -5.23
C ASN A 164 7.77 -4.00 -5.40
N MET A 165 7.16 -2.86 -5.09
CA MET A 165 5.72 -2.66 -5.26
C MET A 165 5.43 -1.35 -6.00
N VAL A 166 4.45 -1.40 -6.90
CA VAL A 166 3.88 -0.23 -7.57
C VAL A 166 2.38 -0.29 -7.35
N GLY A 167 1.86 0.57 -6.49
CA GLY A 167 0.44 0.61 -6.14
C GLY A 167 -0.28 1.76 -6.83
N TYR A 168 -1.33 1.45 -7.58
CA TYR A 168 -2.20 2.44 -8.20
C TYR A 168 -3.44 2.66 -7.34
N SER A 169 -3.79 3.95 -7.05
CA SER A 169 -4.99 4.29 -6.28
C SER A 169 -5.03 3.54 -4.93
N SER A 170 -6.13 2.88 -4.58
CA SER A 170 -6.24 2.03 -3.37
C SER A 170 -5.19 0.92 -3.28
N GLY A 171 -4.55 0.54 -4.39
CA GLY A 171 -3.41 -0.38 -4.37
C GLY A 171 -2.19 0.20 -3.67
N GLY A 172 -2.04 1.53 -3.66
CA GLY A 172 -1.03 2.24 -2.87
C GLY A 172 -1.25 2.06 -1.37
N THR A 173 -2.49 2.26 -0.91
CA THR A 173 -2.90 2.02 0.48
C THR A 173 -2.64 0.57 0.88
N GLY A 174 -3.04 -0.39 0.01
CA GLY A 174 -2.82 -1.81 0.25
C GLY A 174 -1.35 -2.18 0.44
N ALA A 175 -0.44 -1.57 -0.33
CA ALA A 175 1.00 -1.77 -0.18
C ALA A 175 1.55 -1.22 1.15
N ILE A 176 1.10 -0.03 1.59
CA ILE A 176 1.46 0.54 2.91
C ILE A 176 0.95 -0.37 4.04
N TYR A 177 -0.31 -0.82 3.96
CA TYR A 177 -0.87 -1.76 4.95
C TYR A 177 -0.11 -3.08 4.97
N TYR A 178 0.24 -3.65 3.80
CA TYR A 178 1.08 -4.84 3.74
C TYR A 178 2.41 -4.66 4.48
N MET A 179 3.11 -3.55 4.26
CA MET A 179 4.38 -3.26 4.94
C MET A 179 4.23 -3.18 6.45
N ILE A 180 3.12 -2.61 6.94
CA ILE A 180 2.80 -2.51 8.37
C ILE A 180 2.44 -3.88 8.95
N ASP A 181 1.56 -4.62 8.29
CA ASP A 181 0.94 -5.83 8.81
C ASP A 181 1.90 -7.04 8.85
N THR A 182 2.95 -7.02 8.00
CA THR A 182 3.81 -8.19 7.78
C THR A 182 5.21 -8.06 8.37
N VAL A 183 5.57 -6.92 8.95
CA VAL A 183 6.95 -6.62 9.40
C VAL A 183 7.52 -7.65 10.37
N ASP A 184 6.71 -8.18 11.28
CA ASP A 184 7.13 -9.13 12.30
C ASP A 184 7.06 -10.60 11.83
N ASN A 185 6.65 -10.84 10.58
CA ASN A 185 6.49 -12.19 10.05
C ASN A 185 7.55 -12.50 8.98
N PRO A 186 8.57 -13.33 9.30
CA PRO A 186 9.67 -13.64 8.39
C PRO A 186 9.26 -14.42 7.14
N HIS A 187 8.03 -14.90 7.07
CA HIS A 187 7.47 -15.52 5.86
C HIS A 187 7.28 -14.50 4.74
N PHE A 188 7.09 -13.23 5.07
CA PHE A 188 6.88 -12.17 4.11
C PHE A 188 8.16 -11.40 3.83
N PRO A 189 8.58 -11.29 2.56
CA PRO A 189 9.75 -10.51 2.20
C PRO A 189 9.53 -9.02 2.44
N PRO A 190 10.56 -8.27 2.85
CA PRO A 190 10.48 -6.82 2.97
C PRO A 190 10.29 -6.17 1.61
N VAL A 191 9.67 -4.99 1.60
CA VAL A 191 9.58 -4.16 0.40
C VAL A 191 10.87 -3.35 0.27
N ASN A 192 11.56 -3.48 -0.86
CA ASN A 192 12.78 -2.73 -1.18
C ASN A 192 12.46 -1.35 -1.73
N LYS A 193 11.63 -1.28 -2.78
CA LYS A 193 11.16 -0.02 -3.38
C LYS A 193 9.64 0.00 -3.49
N PHE A 194 9.04 1.14 -3.20
CA PHE A 194 7.61 1.35 -3.35
C PHE A 194 7.33 2.61 -4.15
N VAL A 195 6.46 2.49 -5.15
CA VAL A 195 5.88 3.63 -5.86
C VAL A 195 4.38 3.67 -5.63
N SER A 196 3.91 4.79 -5.12
CA SER A 196 2.49 5.15 -5.11
C SER A 196 2.17 5.92 -6.38
N LEU A 197 1.28 5.41 -7.21
CA LEU A 197 0.75 6.13 -8.37
C LEU A 197 -0.69 6.54 -8.06
N ASP A 198 -0.92 7.84 -7.88
CA ASP A 198 -2.23 8.42 -7.55
C ASP A 198 -2.89 7.70 -6.36
N GLY A 199 -2.10 7.46 -5.29
CA GLY A 199 -2.52 6.68 -4.14
C GLY A 199 -3.46 7.44 -3.21
N GLU A 200 -4.31 6.72 -2.50
CA GLU A 200 -5.27 7.25 -1.53
C GLU A 200 -4.88 6.83 -0.12
N TYR A 201 -4.71 7.79 0.80
CA TYR A 201 -4.27 7.51 2.18
C TYR A 201 -5.11 8.19 3.26
N ASN A 202 -6.07 9.05 2.86
CA ASN A 202 -6.92 9.81 3.77
C ASN A 202 -8.37 9.98 3.25
N GLU A 203 -8.89 8.94 2.57
CA GLU A 203 -10.30 8.82 2.11
C GLU A 203 -10.82 10.04 1.34
N GLY A 204 -10.05 10.56 0.38
CA GLY A 204 -10.43 11.69 -0.47
C GLY A 204 -10.44 13.05 0.22
N THR A 205 -9.76 13.18 1.37
CA THR A 205 -9.73 14.43 2.14
C THR A 205 -8.98 15.54 1.39
N LYS A 206 -9.64 16.68 1.23
CA LYS A 206 -9.11 17.90 0.61
C LYS A 206 -8.47 18.83 1.65
N LEU A 207 -7.66 19.79 1.17
CA LEU A 207 -7.16 20.87 2.00
C LEU A 207 -8.31 21.61 2.71
N GLN A 208 -8.11 21.90 3.98
CA GLN A 208 -9.02 22.70 4.77
C GLN A 208 -8.75 24.20 4.54
N TYR A 209 -9.71 25.05 4.93
CA TYR A 209 -9.51 26.50 4.84
C TYR A 209 -8.28 26.94 5.66
N GLY A 210 -7.31 27.55 5.00
CA GLY A 210 -6.03 27.96 5.61
C GLY A 210 -4.94 26.88 5.62
N GLU A 211 -5.24 25.65 5.19
CA GLU A 211 -4.27 24.59 5.00
C GLU A 211 -3.61 24.70 3.62
N SER A 212 -2.36 24.27 3.49
CA SER A 212 -1.65 24.23 2.22
C SER A 212 -1.02 22.88 1.97
N LEU A 213 -0.79 22.53 0.70
CA LEU A 213 -0.09 21.28 0.36
C LEU A 213 1.31 21.24 1.00
N ALA A 214 2.01 22.38 1.09
CA ALA A 214 3.29 22.46 1.77
C ALA A 214 3.18 22.13 3.27
N SER A 215 2.09 22.55 3.95
CA SER A 215 1.85 22.17 5.34
C SER A 215 1.52 20.69 5.51
N VAL A 216 0.77 20.09 4.59
CA VAL A 216 0.49 18.66 4.58
C VAL A 216 1.77 17.85 4.40
N LEU A 217 2.63 18.23 3.46
CA LEU A 217 3.94 17.59 3.25
C LEU A 217 4.89 17.74 4.46
N ALA A 218 4.76 18.80 5.23
CA ALA A 218 5.63 19.04 6.38
C ALA A 218 5.11 18.41 7.68
N ASN A 219 3.78 18.42 7.90
CA ASN A 219 3.19 18.15 9.20
C ASN A 219 2.01 17.15 9.16
N GLY A 220 1.58 16.75 7.99
CA GLY A 220 0.38 15.95 7.76
C GLY A 220 -0.91 16.76 7.66
N PRO A 221 -2.02 16.10 7.35
CA PRO A 221 -3.31 16.74 7.13
C PRO A 221 -3.97 17.13 8.47
N TRP A 222 -4.75 18.21 8.46
CA TRP A 222 -5.53 18.61 9.63
C TRP A 222 -6.71 17.70 9.92
N VAL A 223 -7.34 17.17 8.86
CA VAL A 223 -8.43 16.18 8.98
C VAL A 223 -7.85 14.79 8.74
N LYS A 224 -8.04 13.91 9.70
CA LYS A 224 -7.49 12.57 9.74
C LYS A 224 -8.61 11.54 9.75
N THR A 225 -8.73 10.75 8.69
CA THR A 225 -9.67 9.63 8.62
C THR A 225 -9.13 8.41 9.35
N LYS A 226 -9.95 7.36 9.48
CA LYS A 226 -9.51 6.10 10.10
C LYS A 226 -8.38 5.42 9.30
N MET A 227 -8.40 5.53 7.98
CA MET A 227 -7.36 5.04 7.11
C MET A 227 -6.02 5.71 7.42
N TYR A 228 -6.01 7.04 7.48
CA TYR A 228 -4.82 7.80 7.83
C TYR A 228 -4.34 7.49 9.26
N GLN A 229 -5.25 7.49 10.24
CA GLN A 229 -4.93 7.20 11.65
C GLN A 229 -4.26 5.82 11.81
N TYR A 230 -4.75 4.80 11.11
CA TYR A 230 -4.10 3.49 11.13
C TYR A 230 -2.64 3.56 10.66
N ILE A 231 -2.37 4.31 9.58
CA ILE A 231 -1.00 4.50 9.09
C ILE A 231 -0.17 5.32 10.09
N GLU A 232 -0.73 6.40 10.63
CA GLU A 232 -0.07 7.26 11.62
C GLU A 232 0.31 6.51 12.90
N ASP A 233 -0.54 5.60 13.37
CA ASP A 233 -0.29 4.81 14.57
C ASP A 233 0.74 3.69 14.35
N ASN A 234 1.05 3.35 13.09
CA ASN A 234 1.85 2.17 12.76
C ASN A 234 3.02 2.42 11.79
N TYR A 235 3.22 3.65 11.28
CA TYR A 235 4.25 3.92 10.25
C TYR A 235 5.68 3.53 10.67
N GLU A 236 5.99 3.53 11.97
CA GLU A 236 7.28 3.13 12.51
C GLU A 236 7.60 1.63 12.31
N LYS A 237 6.58 0.82 12.00
CA LYS A 237 6.76 -0.58 11.62
C LYS A 237 7.30 -0.74 10.20
N ILE A 238 7.11 0.25 9.34
CA ILE A 238 7.64 0.23 7.98
C ILE A 238 9.16 0.27 8.04
N SER A 239 9.83 -0.62 7.33
CA SER A 239 11.30 -0.62 7.27
C SER A 239 11.82 0.72 6.75
N SER A 240 12.67 1.40 7.52
CA SER A 240 13.32 2.64 7.09
C SER A 240 14.27 2.47 5.90
N LYS A 241 14.55 1.23 5.50
CA LYS A 241 15.36 0.89 4.31
C LYS A 241 14.53 0.87 3.02
N THR A 242 13.20 0.90 3.11
CA THR A 242 12.34 0.96 1.93
C THR A 242 12.44 2.35 1.30
N GLU A 243 12.91 2.42 0.03
CA GLU A 243 12.86 3.67 -0.75
C GLU A 243 11.44 3.88 -1.29
N MET A 244 10.93 5.11 -1.21
CA MET A 244 9.53 5.41 -1.60
C MET A 244 9.41 6.61 -2.52
N MET A 245 8.49 6.50 -3.47
CA MET A 245 8.11 7.59 -4.36
C MET A 245 6.58 7.72 -4.40
N PHE A 246 6.07 8.91 -4.07
CA PHE A 246 4.67 9.27 -4.23
C PHE A 246 4.53 10.10 -5.50
N LEU A 247 3.80 9.57 -6.48
CA LEU A 247 3.46 10.24 -7.74
C LEU A 247 1.98 10.58 -7.74
N GLU A 248 1.64 11.81 -8.08
CA GLU A 248 0.27 12.27 -8.17
C GLU A 248 0.06 13.10 -9.43
N GLY A 249 -1.09 12.94 -10.11
CA GLY A 249 -1.41 13.62 -11.35
C GLY A 249 -1.77 15.09 -11.18
N ASP A 250 -1.06 15.98 -11.85
CA ASP A 250 -1.45 17.39 -12.00
C ASP A 250 -2.46 17.53 -13.17
N PHE A 251 -3.69 17.09 -12.91
CA PHE A 251 -4.79 17.17 -13.87
C PHE A 251 -5.60 18.46 -13.72
N ASP A 252 -5.93 18.80 -12.48
CA ASP A 252 -6.66 20.03 -12.13
C ASP A 252 -5.87 20.77 -11.04
N THR A 253 -4.98 21.66 -11.49
CA THR A 253 -4.09 22.44 -10.62
C THR A 253 -4.87 23.38 -9.70
N GLU A 254 -6.01 23.93 -10.16
CA GLU A 254 -6.83 24.85 -9.37
C GLU A 254 -7.48 24.14 -8.18
N ASN A 255 -8.04 22.95 -8.41
CA ASN A 255 -8.66 22.12 -7.37
C ASN A 255 -7.68 21.15 -6.69
N GLN A 256 -6.42 21.10 -7.12
CA GLN A 256 -5.34 20.26 -6.60
C GLN A 256 -5.74 18.79 -6.53
N THR A 257 -6.10 18.22 -7.70
CA THR A 257 -6.57 16.83 -7.80
C THR A 257 -6.24 16.24 -9.18
N ASP A 258 -6.14 14.92 -9.23
CA ASP A 258 -6.10 14.15 -10.48
C ASP A 258 -7.50 13.84 -11.04
N SER A 259 -8.55 14.45 -10.51
CA SER A 259 -9.99 14.27 -10.72
C SER A 259 -10.70 13.30 -9.76
N ALA A 260 -9.98 12.43 -9.08
CA ALA A 260 -10.53 11.49 -8.10
C ALA A 260 -9.86 11.66 -6.73
N ILE A 261 -8.54 11.75 -6.72
CA ILE A 261 -7.75 11.87 -5.49
C ILE A 261 -7.25 13.31 -5.35
N PRO A 262 -7.50 13.97 -4.20
CA PRO A 262 -6.88 15.25 -3.87
C PRO A 262 -5.37 15.08 -3.61
N TRP A 263 -4.54 16.03 -4.04
CA TRP A 263 -3.10 15.99 -3.75
C TRP A 263 -2.80 15.92 -2.25
N ALA A 264 -3.64 16.58 -1.42
CA ALA A 264 -3.54 16.54 0.03
C ALA A 264 -3.74 15.15 0.61
N ASP A 265 -4.58 14.32 -0.03
CA ASP A 265 -4.76 12.92 0.34
C ASP A 265 -3.56 12.08 -0.08
N SER A 266 -3.22 12.11 -1.37
CA SER A 266 -2.14 11.30 -1.93
C SER A 266 -0.80 11.54 -1.23
N PHE A 267 -0.53 12.76 -0.77
CA PHE A 267 0.70 13.11 -0.06
C PHE A 267 0.54 13.16 1.47
N SER A 268 -0.62 12.82 2.01
CA SER A 268 -0.91 12.94 3.45
C SER A 268 0.07 12.21 4.35
N VAL A 269 0.53 11.03 3.94
CA VAL A 269 1.45 10.18 4.71
C VAL A 269 2.94 10.48 4.49
N TYR A 270 3.28 11.36 3.55
CA TYR A 270 4.67 11.67 3.19
C TYR A 270 5.53 12.07 4.40
N HIS A 271 5.01 12.94 5.28
CA HIS A 271 5.74 13.41 6.45
C HIS A 271 6.02 12.29 7.47
N LEU A 272 5.11 11.30 7.60
CA LEU A 272 5.29 10.13 8.47
C LEU A 272 6.44 9.25 7.96
N ILE A 273 6.43 8.95 6.66
CA ILE A 273 7.46 8.14 6.01
C ILE A 273 8.83 8.82 6.11
N LYS A 274 8.86 10.14 5.88
CA LYS A 274 10.09 10.93 6.05
C LYS A 274 10.57 10.94 7.50
N LYS A 275 9.66 11.08 8.47
CA LYS A 275 9.97 11.04 9.91
C LYS A 275 10.50 9.67 10.35
N ASN A 276 10.03 8.59 9.72
CA ASN A 276 10.53 7.22 9.94
C ASN A 276 11.98 7.01 9.44
N GLY A 277 12.53 7.97 8.69
CA GLY A 277 13.89 7.91 8.15
C GLY A 277 14.00 7.28 6.77
N ASN A 278 12.89 7.01 6.10
CA ASN A 278 12.91 6.50 4.73
C ASN A 278 13.43 7.56 3.74
N GLU A 279 14.13 7.11 2.70
CA GLU A 279 14.32 7.91 1.50
C GLU A 279 12.98 8.00 0.76
N VAL A 280 12.40 9.21 0.71
CA VAL A 280 11.07 9.43 0.15
C VAL A 280 10.99 10.70 -0.68
N THR A 281 10.31 10.60 -1.83
CA THR A 281 10.02 11.72 -2.72
C THR A 281 8.52 11.86 -2.96
N ALA A 282 8.06 13.11 -3.16
CA ALA A 282 6.70 13.42 -3.60
C ALA A 282 6.78 14.26 -4.87
N THR A 283 6.08 13.84 -5.92
CA THR A 283 6.19 14.46 -7.25
C THR A 283 4.81 14.57 -7.91
N LEU A 284 4.46 15.77 -8.35
CA LEU A 284 3.35 15.98 -9.26
C LEU A 284 3.84 15.74 -10.71
N TYR A 285 3.19 14.81 -11.42
CA TYR A 285 3.49 14.61 -12.83
C TYR A 285 2.45 15.29 -13.71
N PRO A 286 2.88 15.98 -14.79
CA PRO A 286 1.94 16.68 -15.66
C PRO A 286 1.05 15.68 -16.40
N THR A 287 -0.26 15.95 -16.39
CA THR A 287 -1.23 15.15 -17.13
C THR A 287 -2.38 15.99 -17.67
N LYS A 288 -2.94 15.57 -18.80
CA LYS A 288 -4.18 16.12 -19.38
C LYS A 288 -5.34 15.13 -19.27
N THR A 289 -5.11 14.00 -18.63
CA THR A 289 -6.09 12.93 -18.46
C THR A 289 -6.33 12.68 -16.98
N SER A 290 -7.56 12.32 -16.66
CA SER A 290 -8.00 12.06 -15.30
C SER A 290 -7.36 10.82 -14.70
N HIS A 291 -7.54 10.64 -13.41
CA HIS A 291 -7.15 9.49 -12.57
C HIS A 291 -7.26 8.13 -13.27
N ALA A 292 -8.41 7.87 -13.91
CA ALA A 292 -8.67 6.61 -14.62
C ALA A 292 -7.66 6.27 -15.74
N HIS A 293 -6.84 7.21 -16.16
CA HIS A 293 -5.83 7.06 -17.21
C HIS A 293 -4.40 7.16 -16.69
N ALA A 294 -4.18 7.27 -15.38
CA ALA A 294 -2.86 7.39 -14.78
C ALA A 294 -1.90 6.28 -15.22
N THR A 295 -2.38 5.04 -15.25
CA THR A 295 -1.62 3.86 -15.70
C THR A 295 -1.18 3.92 -17.17
N GLN A 296 -1.71 4.87 -17.95
CA GLN A 296 -1.36 5.09 -19.35
C GLN A 296 -0.41 6.29 -19.55
N ASN A 297 -0.19 7.10 -18.51
CA ASN A 297 0.61 8.32 -18.60
C ASN A 297 2.09 8.01 -18.78
N SER A 298 2.67 8.45 -19.92
CA SER A 298 4.07 8.15 -20.25
C SER A 298 5.07 8.80 -19.29
N THR A 299 4.74 9.94 -18.70
CA THR A 299 5.59 10.63 -17.72
C THR A 299 5.60 9.85 -16.41
N ALA A 300 4.43 9.46 -15.87
CA ALA A 300 4.34 8.62 -14.69
C ALA A 300 5.08 7.29 -14.89
N ILE A 301 4.87 6.62 -16.03
CA ILE A 301 5.58 5.38 -16.39
C ILE A 301 7.10 5.56 -16.41
N LYS A 302 7.58 6.68 -16.94
CA LYS A 302 9.02 6.99 -16.93
C LYS A 302 9.56 7.14 -15.51
N TYR A 303 8.84 7.84 -14.62
CA TYR A 303 9.22 7.94 -13.21
C TYR A 303 9.28 6.55 -12.54
N ILE A 304 8.24 5.73 -12.71
CA ILE A 304 8.18 4.37 -12.16
C ILE A 304 9.37 3.54 -12.66
N LYS A 305 9.60 3.53 -13.99
CA LYS A 305 10.69 2.76 -14.61
C LYS A 305 12.05 3.18 -14.09
N ASN A 306 12.30 4.49 -14.02
CA ASN A 306 13.59 5.01 -13.53
C ASN A 306 13.81 4.67 -12.07
N PHE A 307 12.79 4.84 -11.22
CA PHE A 307 12.90 4.59 -9.79
C PHE A 307 13.08 3.11 -9.46
N ILE A 308 12.24 2.26 -10.02
CA ILE A 308 12.28 0.81 -9.70
C ILE A 308 13.53 0.15 -10.28
N TYR A 309 13.89 0.48 -11.52
CA TYR A 309 14.93 -0.25 -12.27
C TYR A 309 16.23 0.53 -12.45
N ASN A 310 16.37 1.69 -11.83
CA ASN A 310 17.54 2.58 -11.96
C ASN A 310 17.92 2.82 -13.43
N THR A 311 16.95 2.96 -14.31
CA THR A 311 17.19 3.24 -15.73
C THR A 311 17.23 4.75 -15.93
N PRO A 312 18.32 5.32 -16.48
CA PRO A 312 18.47 6.75 -16.73
C PRO A 312 17.50 7.27 -17.81
#